data_24948fc6b0d23bd0b97fc7c22069720c
#
_entry.id   24948fc6b0d23bd0b97fc7c22069720c
#
_cell.length_a   1.000
_cell.length_b   1.000
_cell.length_c   1.000
_cell.angle_alpha   90.00
_cell.angle_beta   90.00
_cell.angle_gamma   90.00
#
_symmetry.space_group_name_H-M   'P 1'
#
loop_
_entity.id
_entity.type
_entity.pdbx_description
1 polymer ?
#
loop_
_entity_poly.entity_id
_entity_poly.type
_entity_poly.pdbx_seq_one_letter_code
_entity_poly.pdbx_strand_id
1 'polypeptide(L)'
;TIHELLEAHKAADATRRMAKVILASGDLGRPFIAHPGTPPERVKLLRTAFTKTMTDPDLLAEAKKRGWDIDLLGGEDLAKIAKEIMVQPPEVIERVKKMLGS
;
A
#
# COMPACT_ATOMS: atom_id res chain seq x y z
N THR A 1 4.18 -4.44 13.82
CA THR A 1 4.47 -3.35 12.87
C THR A 1 4.64 -2.01 13.59
N ILE A 2 5.26 -1.02 12.94
CA ILE A 2 5.36 0.36 13.50
C ILE A 2 3.98 0.96 13.72
N HIS A 3 3.01 0.66 12.86
CA HIS A 3 1.62 1.11 13.01
C HIS A 3 0.99 0.59 14.31
N GLU A 4 1.17 -0.68 14.63
CA GLU A 4 0.69 -1.30 15.88
C GLU A 4 1.36 -0.67 17.11
N LEU A 5 2.67 -0.37 17.03
CA LEU A 5 3.37 0.32 18.10
C LEU A 5 2.84 1.73 18.35
N LEU A 6 2.59 2.49 17.29
CA LEU A 6 2.03 3.84 17.38
C LEU A 6 0.61 3.84 17.97
N GLU A 7 -0.19 2.81 17.67
CA GLU A 7 -1.51 2.63 18.27
C GLU A 7 -1.41 2.22 19.75
N ALA A 8 -0.56 1.25 20.07
CA ALA A 8 -0.35 0.78 21.44
C ALA A 8 0.13 1.91 22.36
N HIS A 9 0.98 2.80 21.86
CA HIS A 9 1.48 3.97 22.62
C HIS A 9 0.58 5.21 22.50
N LYS A 10 -0.63 5.08 21.94
CA LYS A 10 -1.60 6.20 21.79
C LYS A 10 -0.97 7.44 21.14
N ALA A 11 -0.13 7.23 20.14
CA ALA A 11 0.50 8.33 19.42
C ALA A 11 -0.55 9.30 18.86
N ALA A 12 -0.24 10.60 18.83
CA ALA A 12 -1.11 11.63 18.29
C ALA A 12 -1.48 11.33 16.84
N ASP A 13 -2.69 11.68 16.41
CA ASP A 13 -3.21 11.41 15.05
C ASP A 13 -2.27 11.95 13.96
N ALA A 14 -1.75 13.17 14.13
CA ALA A 14 -0.77 13.75 13.22
C ALA A 14 0.50 12.89 13.07
N THR A 15 1.01 12.29 14.17
CA THR A 15 2.17 11.41 14.15
C THR A 15 1.89 10.11 13.40
N ARG A 16 0.70 9.51 13.61
CA ARG A 16 0.28 8.31 12.88
C ARG A 16 0.13 8.57 11.39
N ARG A 17 -0.43 9.72 11.00
CA ARG A 17 -0.56 10.15 9.61
C ARG A 17 0.80 10.38 8.95
N MET A 18 1.73 11.04 9.65
CA MET A 18 3.11 11.20 9.17
C MET A 18 3.79 9.85 8.93
N ALA A 19 3.67 8.93 9.88
CA ALA A 19 4.22 7.59 9.73
C ALA A 19 3.65 6.86 8.50
N LYS A 20 2.33 6.93 8.27
CA LYS A 20 1.70 6.37 7.07
C LYS A 20 2.30 6.94 5.78
N VAL A 21 2.49 8.24 5.70
CA VAL A 21 3.07 8.88 4.50
C VAL A 21 4.51 8.45 4.28
N ILE A 22 5.33 8.45 5.32
CA ILE A 22 6.76 8.11 5.23
C ILE A 22 6.96 6.62 4.89
N LEU A 23 6.14 5.75 5.46
CA LEU A 23 6.23 4.30 5.27
C LEU A 23 5.43 3.79 4.06
N ALA A 24 4.76 4.68 3.36
CA ALA A 24 3.88 4.36 2.24
C ALA A 24 4.53 3.51 1.15
N SER A 25 5.81 3.70 0.90
CA SER A 25 6.55 2.89 -0.10
C SER A 25 6.63 1.42 0.30
N GLY A 26 6.71 1.14 1.61
CA GLY A 26 6.65 -0.23 2.14
C GLY A 26 5.25 -0.83 2.04
N ASP A 27 4.24 -0.06 2.43
CA ASP A 27 2.84 -0.50 2.42
C ASP A 27 2.30 -0.72 1.00
N LEU A 28 2.72 0.12 0.04
CA LEU A 28 2.33 -0.02 -1.37
C LEU A 28 3.08 -1.14 -2.09
N GLY A 29 4.28 -1.49 -1.64
CA GLY A 29 5.09 -2.55 -2.23
C GLY A 29 5.46 -2.28 -3.70
N ARG A 30 5.20 -3.27 -4.56
CA ARG A 30 5.43 -3.21 -6.02
C ARG A 30 4.11 -3.30 -6.76
N PRO A 31 3.37 -2.19 -6.91
CA PRO A 31 2.06 -2.21 -7.49
C PRO A 31 2.10 -2.38 -9.01
N PHE A 32 1.14 -3.12 -9.55
CA PHE A 32 0.77 -3.04 -10.96
C PHE A 32 -0.31 -1.98 -11.11
N ILE A 33 -0.09 -1.03 -12.02
CA ILE A 33 -1.00 0.08 -12.25
C ILE A 33 -1.55 0.07 -13.68
N ALA A 34 -2.80 0.47 -13.83
CA ALA A 34 -3.42 0.68 -15.14
C ALA A 34 -3.39 2.18 -15.49
N HIS A 35 -3.39 2.48 -16.79
CA HIS A 35 -3.47 3.85 -17.29
C HIS A 35 -4.76 4.52 -16.79
N PRO A 36 -4.73 5.81 -16.40
CA PRO A 36 -5.95 6.59 -16.15
C PRO A 36 -6.88 6.55 -17.36
N GLY A 37 -8.16 6.30 -17.12
CA GLY A 37 -9.13 6.13 -18.21
C GLY A 37 -9.30 4.69 -18.73
N THR A 38 -8.56 3.72 -18.17
CA THR A 38 -8.85 2.29 -18.45
C THR A 38 -10.28 1.97 -18.04
N PRO A 39 -11.11 1.37 -18.91
CA PRO A 39 -12.49 1.03 -18.60
C PRO A 39 -12.62 0.21 -17.32
N PRO A 40 -13.60 0.49 -16.46
CA PRO A 40 -13.74 -0.18 -15.16
C PRO A 40 -13.84 -1.71 -15.24
N GLU A 41 -14.51 -2.22 -16.25
CA GLU A 41 -14.63 -3.67 -16.49
C GLU A 41 -13.27 -4.32 -16.79
N ARG A 42 -12.38 -3.64 -17.47
CA ARG A 42 -11.02 -4.12 -17.72
C ARG A 42 -10.16 -4.08 -16.45
N VAL A 43 -10.29 -3.02 -15.66
CA VAL A 43 -9.62 -2.95 -14.35
C VAL A 43 -10.09 -4.08 -13.45
N LYS A 44 -11.39 -4.36 -13.41
CA LYS A 44 -11.96 -5.48 -12.64
C LYS A 44 -11.42 -6.83 -13.12
N LEU A 45 -11.35 -7.03 -14.44
CA LEU A 45 -10.80 -8.26 -15.03
C LEU A 45 -9.33 -8.46 -14.62
N LEU A 46 -8.51 -7.41 -14.73
CA LEU A 46 -7.10 -7.45 -14.36
C LEU A 46 -6.91 -7.71 -12.87
N ARG A 47 -7.69 -7.07 -12.00
CA ARG A 47 -7.66 -7.32 -10.55
C ARG A 47 -8.00 -8.77 -10.21
N THR A 48 -9.04 -9.31 -10.85
CA THR A 48 -9.45 -10.71 -10.65
C THR A 48 -8.36 -11.68 -11.12
N ALA A 49 -7.80 -11.45 -12.30
CA ALA A 49 -6.72 -12.28 -12.84
C ALA A 49 -5.47 -12.23 -11.95
N PHE A 50 -5.07 -11.03 -11.50
CA PHE A 50 -3.95 -10.85 -10.58
C PHE A 50 -4.15 -11.59 -9.27
N THR A 51 -5.31 -11.45 -8.63
CA THR A 51 -5.63 -12.14 -7.39
C THR A 51 -5.58 -13.66 -7.58
N LYS A 52 -6.18 -14.18 -8.64
CA LYS A 52 -6.13 -15.62 -8.95
C LYS A 52 -4.71 -16.12 -9.14
N THR A 53 -3.88 -15.36 -9.85
CA THR A 53 -2.47 -15.72 -10.06
C THR A 53 -1.70 -15.75 -8.74
N MET A 54 -1.85 -14.72 -7.91
CA MET A 54 -1.12 -14.60 -6.65
C MET A 54 -1.60 -15.55 -5.55
N THR A 55 -2.76 -16.15 -5.71
CA THR A 55 -3.31 -17.17 -4.81
C THR A 55 -3.23 -18.58 -5.40
N ASP A 56 -2.62 -18.73 -6.57
CA ASP A 56 -2.45 -20.01 -7.23
C ASP A 56 -1.51 -20.93 -6.41
N PRO A 57 -1.92 -22.18 -6.11
CA PRO A 57 -1.13 -23.09 -5.28
C PRO A 57 0.25 -23.41 -5.87
N ASP A 58 0.37 -23.53 -7.19
CA ASP A 58 1.63 -23.87 -7.86
C ASP A 58 2.59 -22.69 -7.80
N LEU A 59 2.08 -21.46 -8.01
CA LEU A 59 2.87 -20.25 -7.83
C LEU A 59 3.37 -20.11 -6.38
N LEU A 60 2.50 -20.31 -5.41
CA LEU A 60 2.86 -20.21 -3.99
C LEU A 60 3.90 -21.27 -3.59
N ALA A 61 3.79 -22.48 -4.10
CA ALA A 61 4.78 -23.54 -3.88
C ALA A 61 6.14 -23.19 -4.47
N GLU A 62 6.18 -22.66 -5.69
CA GLU A 62 7.42 -22.22 -6.33
C GLU A 62 8.04 -21.01 -5.63
N ALA A 63 7.23 -20.03 -5.22
CA ALA A 63 7.67 -18.87 -4.44
C ALA A 63 8.33 -19.31 -3.13
N LYS A 64 7.68 -20.21 -2.38
CA LYS A 64 8.22 -20.77 -1.14
C LYS A 64 9.55 -21.48 -1.37
N LYS A 65 9.66 -22.29 -2.43
CA LYS A 65 10.89 -22.99 -2.81
C LYS A 65 12.04 -22.03 -3.10
N ARG A 66 11.73 -20.86 -3.68
CA ARG A 66 12.71 -19.81 -4.00
C ARG A 66 12.97 -18.83 -2.85
N GLY A 67 12.28 -18.96 -1.72
CA GLY A 67 12.38 -18.04 -0.60
C GLY A 67 11.76 -16.67 -0.89
N TRP A 68 10.79 -16.62 -1.81
CA TRP A 68 10.05 -15.39 -2.09
C TRP A 68 8.88 -15.26 -1.13
N ASP A 69 8.77 -14.10 -0.53
CA ASP A 69 7.65 -13.73 0.31
C ASP A 69 6.58 -13.05 -0.56
N ILE A 70 5.38 -13.66 -0.61
CA ILE A 70 4.25 -13.12 -1.35
C ILE A 70 3.22 -12.64 -0.35
N ASP A 71 3.10 -11.32 -0.25
CA ASP A 71 2.06 -10.63 0.52
C ASP A 71 1.13 -9.90 -0.45
N LEU A 72 -0.04 -10.49 -0.68
CA LEU A 72 -1.00 -9.99 -1.64
C LEU A 72 -1.82 -8.84 -1.06
N LEU A 73 -1.69 -7.66 -1.66
CA LEU A 73 -2.59 -6.54 -1.43
C LEU A 73 -3.54 -6.38 -2.62
N GLY A 74 -4.85 -6.45 -2.36
CA GLY A 74 -5.89 -6.27 -3.38
C GLY A 74 -5.89 -4.87 -3.98
N GLY A 75 -6.28 -4.75 -5.26
CA GLY A 75 -6.26 -3.47 -5.97
C GLY A 75 -7.17 -2.39 -5.37
N GLU A 76 -8.25 -2.78 -4.67
CA GLU A 76 -9.14 -1.84 -3.97
C GLU A 76 -8.48 -1.31 -2.70
N ASP A 77 -7.86 -2.17 -1.92
CA ASP A 77 -7.12 -1.80 -0.71
C ASP A 77 -5.92 -0.92 -1.07
N LEU A 78 -5.19 -1.27 -2.13
CA LEU A 78 -4.09 -0.47 -2.64
C LEU A 78 -4.55 0.93 -3.07
N ALA A 79 -5.67 1.04 -3.79
CA ALA A 79 -6.24 2.32 -4.19
C ALA A 79 -6.67 3.16 -2.98
N LYS A 80 -7.21 2.53 -1.92
CA LYS A 80 -7.58 3.18 -0.67
C LYS A 80 -6.35 3.73 0.05
N ILE A 81 -5.30 2.95 0.20
CA ILE A 81 -4.03 3.38 0.81
C ILE A 81 -3.44 4.56 0.02
N ALA A 82 -3.36 4.45 -1.31
CA ALA A 82 -2.86 5.54 -2.16
C ALA A 82 -3.66 6.83 -1.96
N LYS A 83 -4.99 6.74 -1.92
CA LYS A 83 -5.86 7.90 -1.66
C LYS A 83 -5.62 8.50 -0.27
N GLU A 84 -5.51 7.66 0.76
CA GLU A 84 -5.22 8.12 2.13
C GLU A 84 -3.88 8.86 2.22
N ILE A 85 -2.86 8.40 1.49
CA ILE A 85 -1.55 9.06 1.45
C ILE A 85 -1.62 10.41 0.74
N MET A 86 -2.37 10.49 -0.37
CA MET A 86 -2.48 11.70 -1.17
C MET A 86 -3.34 12.79 -0.51
N VAL A 87 -4.32 12.40 0.31
CA VAL A 87 -5.26 13.31 0.97
C VAL A 87 -4.87 13.49 2.44
N GLN A 88 -3.88 14.35 2.69
CA GLN A 88 -3.41 14.66 4.03
C GLN A 88 -3.69 16.13 4.41
N PRO A 89 -3.95 16.41 5.70
CA PRO A 89 -4.04 17.78 6.18
C PRO A 89 -2.74 18.57 5.90
N PRO A 90 -2.81 19.86 5.60
CA PRO A 90 -1.62 20.70 5.34
C PRO A 90 -0.56 20.61 6.43
N GLU A 91 -0.98 20.55 7.68
CA GLU A 91 -0.07 20.39 8.83
C GLU A 91 0.79 19.13 8.74
N VAL A 92 0.20 18.00 8.31
CA VAL A 92 0.92 16.73 8.14
C VAL A 92 1.91 16.84 6.99
N ILE A 93 1.50 17.45 5.88
CA ILE A 93 2.37 17.67 4.71
C ILE A 93 3.59 18.51 5.08
N GLU A 94 3.39 19.62 5.78
CA GLU A 94 4.49 20.51 6.20
C GLU A 94 5.45 19.81 7.17
N ARG A 95 4.94 19.01 8.10
CA ARG A 95 5.78 18.23 9.02
C ARG A 95 6.60 17.18 8.27
N VAL A 96 6.01 16.48 7.30
CA VAL A 96 6.71 15.50 6.47
C VAL A 96 7.81 16.17 5.65
N LYS A 97 7.51 17.29 4.98
CA LYS A 97 8.50 18.10 4.24
C LYS A 97 9.68 18.48 5.13
N LYS A 98 9.39 19.03 6.30
CA LYS A 98 10.44 19.45 7.26
C LYS A 98 11.31 18.26 7.69
N MET A 99 10.72 17.10 7.88
CA MET A 99 11.47 15.89 8.26
C MET A 99 12.34 15.37 7.12
N LEU A 100 11.87 15.48 5.86
CA LEU A 100 12.60 15.03 4.68
C LEU A 100 13.62 16.08 4.17
N GLY A 101 13.70 17.25 4.80
CA GLY A 101 14.67 18.29 4.46
C GLY A 101 14.32 19.10 3.20
N SER A 102 13.05 19.14 2.86
CA SER A 102 12.54 19.87 1.69
C SER A 102 11.61 21.02 2.06
#